data_c205be445992686c5821c031f1c9c99e
#
_entry.id   c205be445992686c5821c031f1c9c99e
#
_cell.length_a   1.000
_cell.length_b   1.000
_cell.length_c   1.000
_cell.angle_alpha   90.00
_cell.angle_beta   90.00
_cell.angle_gamma   90.00
#
_symmetry.space_group_name_H-M   'P 1'
#
loop_
_entity.id
_entity.type
_entity.pdbx_description
1 polymer ?
#
loop_
_entity_poly.entity_id
_entity_poly.type
_entity_poly.pdbx_seq_one_letter_code
_entity_poly.pdbx_strand_id
1 'polypeptide(L)'
;MEFGLNDQEVSALRDAFAAFPEVEEAIIYGSRARGTNRVSSDIDITLKGKALTYLQLALLDAQIDDLYLPYFVDLSLFSKLRNEDLLESINREGKVLYRKPSVQS
;
A
#
# COMPACT_ATOMS: atom_id res chain seq x y z
N MET A 1 -10.73 9.95 9.68
CA MET A 1 -10.16 9.62 8.35
C MET A 1 -8.68 9.31 8.47
N GLU A 2 -8.26 8.20 7.93
CA GLU A 2 -6.84 7.84 7.87
C GLU A 2 -6.31 8.20 6.48
N PHE A 3 -5.16 8.85 6.41
CA PHE A 3 -4.47 9.15 5.13
C PHE A 3 -5.31 9.98 4.15
N GLY A 4 -6.29 10.71 4.64
CA GLY A 4 -7.22 11.44 3.79
C GLY A 4 -8.23 10.55 3.07
N LEU A 5 -8.42 9.32 3.54
CA LEU A 5 -9.35 8.34 2.99
C LEU A 5 -10.46 8.07 4.00
N ASN A 6 -11.66 7.78 3.50
CA ASN A 6 -12.74 7.39 4.41
C ASN A 6 -12.59 5.93 4.84
N ASP A 7 -13.38 5.54 5.84
CA ASP A 7 -13.27 4.20 6.43
C ASP A 7 -13.57 3.09 5.43
N GLN A 8 -14.50 3.32 4.50
CA GLN A 8 -14.81 2.33 3.47
C GLN A 8 -13.67 2.15 2.50
N GLU A 9 -12.99 3.23 2.13
CA GLU A 9 -11.84 3.18 1.22
C GLU A 9 -10.67 2.44 1.87
N VAL A 10 -10.39 2.76 3.13
CA VAL A 10 -9.32 2.08 3.88
C VAL A 10 -9.63 0.60 4.02
N SER A 11 -10.86 0.26 4.39
CA SER A 11 -11.29 -1.13 4.55
C SER A 11 -11.19 -1.92 3.24
N ALA A 12 -11.61 -1.31 2.14
CA ALA A 12 -11.54 -1.95 0.82
C ALA A 12 -10.09 -2.24 0.41
N LEU A 13 -9.18 -1.32 0.67
CA LEU A 13 -7.76 -1.54 0.39
C LEU A 13 -7.19 -2.65 1.27
N ARG A 14 -7.50 -2.64 2.57
CA ARG A 14 -7.04 -3.68 3.49
C ARG A 14 -7.56 -5.05 3.08
N ASP A 15 -8.82 -5.15 2.68
CA ASP A 15 -9.41 -6.41 2.22
C ASP A 15 -8.72 -6.92 0.96
N ALA A 16 -8.38 -6.02 0.03
CA ALA A 16 -7.66 -6.39 -1.18
C ALA A 16 -6.28 -6.99 -0.85
N PHE A 17 -5.54 -6.37 0.06
CA PHE A 17 -4.23 -6.90 0.48
C PHE A 17 -4.39 -8.23 1.22
N ALA A 18 -5.41 -8.35 2.06
CA ALA A 18 -5.65 -9.58 2.82
C ALA A 18 -5.98 -10.78 1.92
N ALA A 19 -6.49 -10.52 0.72
CA ALA A 19 -6.79 -11.58 -0.24
C ALA A 19 -5.53 -12.22 -0.84
N PHE A 20 -4.37 -11.58 -0.68
CA PHE A 20 -3.09 -12.08 -1.19
C PHE A 20 -2.20 -12.45 0.00
N PRO A 21 -2.09 -13.75 0.34
CA PRO A 21 -1.30 -14.18 1.49
C PRO A 21 0.20 -13.86 1.37
N GLU A 22 0.68 -13.59 0.16
CA GLU A 22 2.06 -13.17 -0.08
C GLU A 22 2.36 -11.76 0.43
N VAL A 23 1.33 -10.94 0.62
CA VAL A 23 1.50 -9.58 1.15
C VAL A 23 1.66 -9.67 2.67
N GLU A 24 2.84 -9.33 3.17
CA GLU A 24 3.11 -9.30 4.61
C GLU A 24 2.77 -7.94 5.20
N GLU A 25 3.13 -6.87 4.48
CA GLU A 25 2.81 -5.50 4.88
C GLU A 25 2.53 -4.64 3.65
N ALA A 26 1.62 -3.69 3.81
CA ALA A 26 1.40 -2.61 2.84
C ALA A 26 1.67 -1.30 3.57
N ILE A 27 2.61 -0.51 3.05
CA ILE A 27 3.04 0.73 3.67
C ILE A 27 2.66 1.90 2.76
N ILE A 28 1.88 2.82 3.31
CA ILE A 28 1.56 4.06 2.61
C ILE A 28 2.66 5.08 2.91
N TYR A 29 3.07 5.82 1.88
CA TYR A 29 4.10 6.84 2.03
C TYR A 29 3.74 8.06 1.19
N GLY A 30 4.63 9.03 1.13
CA GLY A 30 4.38 10.25 0.37
C GLY A 30 3.46 11.21 1.10
N SER A 31 2.75 12.05 0.37
CA SER A 31 1.97 13.14 0.94
C SER A 31 0.87 12.67 1.89
N ARG A 32 0.22 11.53 1.58
CA ARG A 32 -0.86 11.01 2.43
C ARG A 32 -0.34 10.51 3.77
N ALA A 33 0.86 9.94 3.79
CA ALA A 33 1.49 9.52 5.05
C ALA A 33 1.88 10.73 5.90
N ARG A 34 2.34 11.80 5.23
CA ARG A 34 2.73 13.03 5.93
C ARG A 34 1.54 13.90 6.35
N GLY A 35 0.36 13.64 5.80
CA GLY A 35 -0.81 14.47 6.05
C GLY A 35 -0.83 15.76 5.24
N THR A 36 0.01 15.87 4.23
CA THR A 36 0.09 17.06 3.35
C THR A 36 -0.63 16.86 2.02
N ASN A 37 -1.38 15.76 1.90
CA ASN A 37 -2.08 15.43 0.66
C ASN A 37 -3.22 16.40 0.38
N ARG A 38 -3.51 16.54 -0.92
CA ARG A 38 -4.74 17.15 -1.41
C ARG A 38 -5.78 16.05 -1.63
N VAL A 39 -7.03 16.45 -1.83
CA VAL A 39 -8.13 15.50 -2.08
C VAL A 39 -7.81 14.58 -3.26
N SER A 40 -7.19 15.13 -4.31
CA SER A 40 -6.86 14.40 -5.53
C SER A 40 -5.48 13.75 -5.53
N SER A 41 -4.77 13.77 -4.42
CA SER A 41 -3.43 13.18 -4.36
C SER A 41 -3.48 11.67 -4.59
N ASP A 42 -2.48 11.16 -5.31
CA ASP A 42 -2.31 9.72 -5.51
C ASP A 42 -2.06 9.02 -4.16
N ILE A 43 -2.36 7.74 -4.13
CA ILE A 43 -2.08 6.90 -2.98
C ILE A 43 -0.83 6.09 -3.30
N ASP A 44 0.27 6.37 -2.61
CA ASP A 44 1.54 5.69 -2.82
C ASP A 44 1.69 4.57 -1.79
N ILE A 45 1.74 3.33 -2.27
CA ILE A 45 1.83 2.15 -1.41
C ILE A 45 2.95 1.25 -1.89
N THR A 46 3.80 0.81 -0.98
CA THR A 46 4.81 -0.20 -1.26
C THR A 46 4.52 -1.46 -0.44
N LEU A 47 4.74 -2.61 -1.06
CA LEU A 47 4.38 -3.90 -0.47
C LEU A 47 5.63 -4.66 -0.06
N LYS A 48 5.59 -5.25 1.14
CA LYS A 48 6.64 -6.13 1.65
C LYS A 48 6.10 -7.55 1.70
N GLY A 49 6.94 -8.50 1.31
CA GLY A 49 6.61 -9.92 1.39
C GLY A 49 7.66 -10.73 0.65
N LYS A 50 8.18 -11.76 1.30
CA LYS A 50 9.25 -12.60 0.74
C LYS A 50 8.81 -13.34 -0.52
N ALA A 51 7.54 -13.73 -0.58
CA ALA A 51 6.99 -14.50 -1.69
C ALA A 51 6.33 -13.63 -2.77
N LEU A 52 6.34 -12.30 -2.59
CA LEU A 52 5.74 -11.40 -3.57
C LEU A 52 6.54 -11.33 -4.86
N THR A 53 5.82 -11.44 -5.98
CA THR A 53 6.39 -11.31 -7.32
C THR A 53 5.64 -10.22 -8.09
N TYR A 54 6.15 -9.86 -9.26
CA TYR A 54 5.46 -8.91 -10.13
C TYR A 54 4.11 -9.43 -10.61
N LEU A 55 3.93 -10.76 -10.68
CA LEU A 55 2.64 -11.32 -11.04
C LEU A 55 1.58 -10.99 -10.00
N GLN A 56 1.88 -11.22 -8.71
CA GLN A 56 0.94 -10.86 -7.64
C GLN A 56 0.69 -9.36 -7.62
N LEU A 57 1.72 -8.55 -7.84
CA LEU A 57 1.56 -7.11 -7.91
C LEU A 57 0.57 -6.70 -8.99
N ALA A 58 0.69 -7.29 -10.18
CA ALA A 58 -0.22 -6.99 -11.29
C ALA A 58 -1.65 -7.43 -11.00
N LEU A 59 -1.83 -8.62 -10.41
CA LEU A 59 -3.14 -9.12 -10.04
C LEU A 59 -3.80 -8.24 -8.97
N LEU A 60 -3.02 -7.82 -7.99
CA LEU A 60 -3.50 -6.96 -6.92
C LEU A 60 -3.87 -5.57 -7.46
N ASP A 61 -3.04 -5.03 -8.35
CA ASP A 61 -3.31 -3.75 -8.98
C ASP A 61 -4.64 -3.78 -9.75
N ALA A 62 -4.90 -4.88 -10.47
CA ALA A 62 -6.16 -5.06 -11.18
C ALA A 62 -7.35 -5.13 -10.22
N GLN A 63 -7.20 -5.81 -9.08
CA GLN A 63 -8.26 -5.87 -8.07
C GLN A 63 -8.54 -4.50 -7.47
N ILE A 64 -7.51 -3.72 -7.21
CA ILE A 64 -7.68 -2.36 -6.67
C ILE A 64 -8.36 -1.46 -7.71
N ASP A 65 -8.01 -1.62 -8.98
CA ASP A 65 -8.68 -0.91 -10.07
C ASP A 65 -10.19 -1.18 -10.07
N ASP A 66 -10.59 -2.42 -9.78
CA ASP A 66 -11.99 -2.83 -9.73
C ASP A 66 -12.75 -2.24 -8.53
N LEU A 67 -12.06 -1.61 -7.58
CA LEU A 67 -12.71 -0.90 -6.48
C LEU A 67 -13.24 0.46 -6.90
N TYR A 68 -12.83 0.97 -8.06
CA TYR A 68 -13.25 2.25 -8.60
C TYR A 68 -13.05 3.40 -7.63
N LEU A 69 -11.89 3.39 -6.94
CA LEU A 69 -11.52 4.51 -6.06
C LEU A 69 -11.28 5.77 -6.91
N PRO A 70 -11.64 6.95 -6.38
CA PRO A 70 -11.44 8.20 -7.14
C PRO A 70 -9.99 8.69 -7.11
N TYR A 71 -9.05 7.79 -6.84
CA TYR A 71 -7.62 8.10 -6.75
C TYR A 71 -6.82 7.10 -7.57
N PHE A 72 -5.69 7.53 -8.08
CA PHE A 72 -4.70 6.60 -8.62
C PHE A 72 -3.93 5.96 -7.46
N VAL A 73 -3.83 4.64 -7.47
CA VAL A 73 -3.06 3.89 -6.47
C VAL A 73 -1.79 3.39 -7.14
N ASP A 74 -0.65 3.87 -6.66
CA ASP A 74 0.65 3.48 -7.17
C ASP A 74 1.23 2.39 -6.26
N LEU A 75 1.26 1.17 -6.78
CA LEU A 75 1.77 0.01 -6.04
C LEU A 75 3.19 -0.32 -6.49
N SER A 76 4.04 -0.64 -5.52
CA SER A 76 5.41 -1.08 -5.80
C SER A 76 5.79 -2.22 -4.88
N LEU A 77 6.86 -2.95 -5.27
CA LEU A 77 7.47 -3.95 -4.41
C LEU A 77 8.64 -3.31 -3.68
N PHE A 78 8.60 -3.28 -2.35
CA PHE A 78 9.65 -2.65 -1.54
C PHE A 78 11.02 -3.24 -1.87
N SER A 79 11.09 -4.55 -2.06
CA SER A 79 12.35 -5.25 -2.37
C SER A 79 12.98 -4.86 -3.70
N LYS A 80 12.20 -4.23 -4.59
CA LYS A 80 12.68 -3.81 -5.92
C LYS A 80 12.99 -2.32 -6.00
N LEU A 81 12.73 -1.56 -4.95
CA LEU A 81 13.07 -0.14 -4.91
C LEU A 81 14.58 0.03 -4.79
N ARG A 82 15.13 0.96 -5.55
CA ARG A 82 16.57 1.21 -5.59
C ARG A 82 16.96 2.64 -5.22
N ASN A 83 16.01 3.55 -5.25
CA ASN A 83 16.26 4.95 -4.92
C ASN A 83 16.46 5.08 -3.40
N GLU A 84 17.67 5.46 -2.98
CA GLU A 84 18.02 5.55 -1.57
C GLU A 84 17.21 6.62 -0.83
N ASP A 85 16.97 7.75 -1.48
CA ASP A 85 16.19 8.83 -0.87
C ASP A 85 14.75 8.39 -0.64
N LEU A 86 14.18 7.65 -1.58
CA LEU A 86 12.84 7.11 -1.46
C LEU A 86 12.76 6.09 -0.32
N LEU A 87 13.73 5.17 -0.26
CA LEU A 87 13.78 4.16 0.80
C LEU A 87 13.90 4.81 2.18
N GLU A 88 14.73 5.84 2.31
CA GLU A 88 14.86 6.58 3.55
C GLU A 88 13.56 7.25 3.93
N SER A 89 12.89 7.89 2.96
CA SER A 89 11.60 8.54 3.18
C SER A 89 10.54 7.55 3.65
N ILE A 90 10.49 6.37 3.02
CA ILE A 90 9.53 5.33 3.40
C ILE A 90 9.81 4.86 4.84
N ASN A 91 11.08 4.64 5.18
CA ASN A 91 11.46 4.19 6.52
C ASN A 91 11.16 5.23 7.59
N ARG A 92 11.30 6.51 7.26
CA ARG A 92 11.09 7.61 8.22
C ARG A 92 9.63 8.01 8.35
N GLU A 93 8.91 8.08 7.23
CA GLU A 93 7.56 8.67 7.18
C GLU A 93 6.46 7.68 6.83
N GLY A 94 6.82 6.50 6.32
CA GLY A 94 5.84 5.51 5.90
C GLY A 94 5.00 5.02 7.08
N LYS A 95 3.74 4.71 6.80
CA LYS A 95 2.81 4.21 7.82
C LYS A 95 2.19 2.91 7.34
N VAL A 96 2.06 1.96 8.25
CA VAL A 96 1.49 0.66 7.93
C VAL A 96 -0.01 0.81 7.69
N LEU A 97 -0.43 0.56 6.46
CA LEU A 97 -1.84 0.51 6.10
C LEU A 97 -2.43 -0.88 6.40
N TYR A 98 -1.64 -1.91 6.12
CA TYR A 98 -2.03 -3.31 6.32
C TYR A 98 -0.83 -4.12 6.78
N ARG A 99 -1.06 -4.98 7.75
CA ARG A 99 -0.08 -5.97 8.19
C ARG A 99 -0.78 -7.31 8.32
N LYS A 100 -0.21 -8.33 7.68
CA LYS A 100 -0.75 -9.68 7.77
C LYS A 100 -0.73 -10.14 9.22
N PRO A 101 -1.86 -10.67 9.75
CA PRO A 101 -1.86 -11.20 11.10
C PRO A 101 -0.85 -12.32 11.25
N SER A 102 -0.08 -12.31 12.35
CA SER A 102 0.82 -13.39 12.67
C SER A 102 0.00 -14.59 13.10
N VAL A 103 0.25 -15.72 12.46
CA VAL A 103 -0.34 -16.98 12.92
C VAL A 103 0.68 -17.64 13.83
N GLN A 104 0.37 -17.69 15.10
CA GLN A 104 1.18 -18.39 16.07
C GLN A 104 0.71 -19.84 16.07
N SER A 105 1.57 -20.71 15.63
CA SER A 105 1.28 -22.13 15.66
C SER A 105 1.84 -22.75 16.95
#